data_cac780405982c235d69b749baa84e89f
#
_entry.id   cac780405982c235d69b749baa84e89f
#
_cell.length_a   1.000
_cell.length_b   1.000
_cell.length_c   1.000
_cell.angle_alpha   90.00
_cell.angle_beta   90.00
_cell.angle_gamma   90.00
#
_symmetry.space_group_name_H-M   'P 1'
#
loop_
_entity.id
_entity.type
_entity.pdbx_description
1 polymer ?
#
loop_
_entity_poly.entity_id
_entity_poly.type
_entity_poly.pdbx_seq_one_letter_code
_entity_poly.pdbx_strand_id
1 'polypeptide(L)'
;MFTRRSGLLFAACAVFFGGTFVAAKAGLAYIPPLLFIALRFDIGAAVLAVFAMTQLSWSDLRPRTAGDIAGILATGVLVIGLTNVLLFVGQQYVTSGVAAVVFSLNPILTPVFAAVLLSEDRLSARGAAGMVLGLIGVGIVANPDPSAVLGSGLGVPLLFCAAVTSALGAVVIRRAEATI
;
A
#
# COMPACT_ATOMS: atom_id res chain seq x y z
N MET A 1 -18.38 17.21 7.64
CA MET A 1 -18.44 18.29 6.64
C MET A 1 -17.11 18.34 5.91
N PHE A 2 -17.06 17.91 4.63
CA PHE A 2 -15.82 17.96 3.84
C PHE A 2 -15.47 19.43 3.58
N THR A 3 -14.35 19.89 4.11
CA THR A 3 -13.85 21.23 3.80
C THR A 3 -13.19 21.21 2.42
N ARG A 4 -13.15 22.35 1.73
CA ARG A 4 -12.47 22.51 0.43
C ARG A 4 -11.00 22.02 0.51
N ARG A 5 -10.34 22.23 1.65
CA ARG A 5 -8.98 21.76 1.93
C ARG A 5 -8.90 20.24 1.97
N SER A 6 -9.85 19.55 2.61
CA SER A 6 -9.89 18.10 2.66
C SER A 6 -10.10 17.48 1.28
N GLY A 7 -10.93 18.11 0.43
CA GLY A 7 -11.15 17.68 -0.95
C GLY A 7 -9.89 17.80 -1.82
N LEU A 8 -9.16 18.91 -1.68
CA LEU A 8 -7.89 19.10 -2.41
C LEU A 8 -6.81 18.11 -1.96
N LEU A 9 -6.69 17.87 -0.66
CA LEU A 9 -5.75 16.87 -0.13
C LEU A 9 -6.10 15.46 -0.62
N PHE A 10 -7.38 15.10 -0.62
CA PHE A 10 -7.83 13.82 -1.16
C PHE A 10 -7.50 13.68 -2.65
N ALA A 11 -7.80 14.69 -3.45
CA ALA A 11 -7.48 14.69 -4.87
C ALA A 11 -5.97 14.57 -5.12
N ALA A 12 -5.15 15.31 -4.38
CA ALA A 12 -3.69 15.22 -4.45
C ALA A 12 -3.21 13.79 -4.11
N CYS A 13 -3.68 13.21 -3.01
CA CYS A 13 -3.37 11.83 -2.65
C CYS A 13 -3.77 10.84 -3.75
N ALA A 14 -4.96 10.98 -4.32
CA ALA A 14 -5.43 10.11 -5.40
C ALA A 14 -4.53 10.18 -6.64
N VAL A 15 -4.12 11.39 -7.04
CA VAL A 15 -3.20 11.60 -8.18
C VAL A 15 -1.83 10.99 -7.89
N PHE A 16 -1.25 11.22 -6.71
CA PHE A 16 0.05 10.65 -6.34
C PHE A 16 0.01 9.13 -6.25
N PHE A 17 -1.00 8.56 -5.60
CA PHE A 17 -1.13 7.10 -5.50
C PHE A 17 -1.39 6.45 -6.86
N GLY A 18 -2.30 7.00 -7.66
CA GLY A 18 -2.58 6.48 -9.01
C GLY A 18 -1.37 6.60 -9.93
N GLY A 19 -0.68 7.75 -9.91
CA GLY A 19 0.54 8.00 -10.67
C GLY A 19 1.68 7.04 -10.31
N THR A 20 1.72 6.51 -9.09
CA THR A 20 2.73 5.54 -8.65
C THR A 20 2.77 4.30 -9.54
N PHE A 21 1.63 3.74 -9.93
CA PHE A 21 1.59 2.53 -10.77
C PHE A 21 2.13 2.78 -12.18
N VAL A 22 1.82 3.93 -12.76
CA VAL A 22 2.32 4.33 -14.08
C VAL A 22 3.81 4.62 -14.04
N ALA A 23 4.25 5.41 -13.07
CA ALA A 23 5.66 5.75 -12.89
C ALA A 23 6.52 4.51 -12.59
N ALA A 24 6.01 3.59 -11.76
CA ALA A 24 6.68 2.33 -11.48
C ALA A 24 6.83 1.49 -12.73
N LYS A 25 5.76 1.33 -13.53
CA LYS A 25 5.83 0.56 -14.78
C LYS A 25 6.84 1.16 -15.76
N ALA A 26 6.88 2.48 -15.89
CA ALA A 26 7.87 3.17 -16.72
C ALA A 26 9.30 2.96 -16.21
N GLY A 27 9.53 3.06 -14.89
CA GLY A 27 10.86 2.86 -14.30
C GLY A 27 11.36 1.42 -14.40
N LEU A 28 10.47 0.44 -14.26
CA LEU A 28 10.79 -0.98 -14.41
C LEU A 28 11.21 -1.40 -15.83
N ALA A 29 10.97 -0.55 -16.83
CA ALA A 29 11.49 -0.78 -18.17
C ALA A 29 13.01 -0.57 -18.28
N TYR A 30 13.61 0.17 -17.34
CA TYR A 30 15.03 0.55 -17.39
C TYR A 30 15.84 0.04 -16.19
N ILE A 31 15.19 -0.26 -15.07
CA ILE A 31 15.84 -0.60 -13.80
C ILE A 31 15.24 -1.90 -13.25
N PRO A 32 16.08 -2.85 -12.79
CA PRO A 32 15.59 -4.07 -12.13
C PRO A 32 14.70 -3.73 -10.92
N PRO A 33 13.65 -4.51 -10.64
CA PRO A 33 12.65 -4.20 -9.61
C PRO A 33 13.24 -3.92 -8.23
N LEU A 34 14.16 -4.78 -7.79
CA LEU A 34 14.76 -4.63 -6.45
C LEU A 34 15.60 -3.36 -6.34
N LEU A 35 16.34 -3.02 -7.37
CA LEU A 35 17.13 -1.77 -7.40
C LEU A 35 16.23 -0.55 -7.47
N PHE A 36 15.15 -0.62 -8.26
CA PHE A 36 14.15 0.46 -8.33
C PHE A 36 13.49 0.71 -6.97
N ILE A 37 13.12 -0.36 -6.26
CA ILE A 37 12.54 -0.29 -4.91
C ILE A 37 13.55 0.33 -3.94
N ALA A 38 14.79 -0.18 -3.92
CA ALA A 38 15.84 0.32 -3.03
C ALA A 38 16.05 1.83 -3.22
N LEU A 39 16.34 2.28 -4.45
CA LEU A 39 16.57 3.68 -4.76
C LEU A 39 15.38 4.58 -4.36
N ARG A 40 14.16 4.13 -4.64
CA ARG A 40 12.95 4.88 -4.29
C ARG A 40 12.81 5.07 -2.77
N PHE A 41 13.02 4.00 -2.01
CA PHE A 41 12.88 4.06 -0.56
C PHE A 41 14.06 4.74 0.11
N ASP A 42 15.28 4.60 -0.41
CA ASP A 42 16.46 5.31 0.10
C ASP A 42 16.32 6.83 -0.07
N ILE A 43 15.88 7.27 -1.26
CA ILE A 43 15.59 8.69 -1.50
C ILE A 43 14.47 9.18 -0.57
N GLY A 44 13.38 8.43 -0.46
CA GLY A 44 12.27 8.75 0.43
C GLY A 44 12.70 8.82 1.89
N ALA A 45 13.50 7.85 2.35
CA ALA A 45 14.06 7.82 3.70
C ALA A 45 14.98 9.00 3.98
N ALA A 46 15.84 9.36 3.02
CA ALA A 46 16.72 10.53 3.15
C ALA A 46 15.91 11.83 3.30
N VAL A 47 14.91 12.04 2.47
CA VAL A 47 14.01 13.21 2.55
C VAL A 47 13.28 13.25 3.89
N LEU A 48 12.70 12.13 4.31
CA LEU A 48 12.00 12.03 5.60
C LEU A 48 12.94 12.21 6.78
N ALA A 49 14.17 11.69 6.72
CA ALA A 49 15.18 11.88 7.77
C ALA A 49 15.53 13.35 7.93
N VAL A 50 15.81 14.05 6.82
CA VAL A 50 16.09 15.50 6.85
C VAL A 50 14.88 16.25 7.43
N PHE A 51 13.67 15.95 6.99
CA PHE A 51 12.46 16.57 7.52
C PHE A 51 12.29 16.30 9.02
N ALA A 52 12.44 15.06 9.45
CA ALA A 52 12.33 14.67 10.86
C ALA A 52 13.36 15.39 11.74
N MET A 53 14.59 15.50 11.28
CA MET A 53 15.66 16.23 11.99
C MET A 53 15.36 17.75 12.14
N THR A 54 14.54 18.33 11.28
CA THR A 54 14.11 19.72 11.38
C THR A 54 12.90 19.95 12.29
N GLN A 55 12.10 18.90 12.54
CA GLN A 55 10.82 19.01 13.25
C GLN A 55 10.82 18.32 14.63
N LEU A 56 11.67 17.31 14.82
CA LEU A 56 11.67 16.45 15.99
C LEU A 56 12.98 16.56 16.74
N SER A 57 12.92 16.37 18.06
CA SER A 57 14.11 16.27 18.90
C SER A 57 14.77 14.89 18.70
N TRP A 58 16.08 14.84 18.86
CA TRP A 58 16.85 13.58 18.77
C TRP A 58 16.36 12.51 19.75
N SER A 59 15.82 12.92 20.89
CA SER A 59 15.20 12.02 21.88
C SER A 59 13.92 11.34 21.37
N ASP A 60 13.19 11.99 20.47
CA ASP A 60 11.90 11.48 19.95
C ASP A 60 12.10 10.52 18.77
N LEU A 61 13.26 10.60 18.11
CA LEU A 61 13.64 9.74 17.00
C LEU A 61 14.21 8.38 17.44
N ARG A 62 14.57 8.23 18.71
CA ARG A 62 15.18 6.99 19.21
C ARG A 62 14.12 6.01 19.69
N PRO A 63 14.14 4.75 19.21
CA PRO A 63 13.32 3.71 19.81
C PRO A 63 13.72 3.52 21.28
N ARG A 64 12.75 3.48 22.18
CA ARG A 64 12.97 3.39 23.63
C ARG A 64 12.71 2.01 24.19
N THR A 65 11.89 1.22 23.50
CA THR A 65 11.47 -0.11 23.93
C THR A 65 11.80 -1.18 22.89
N ALA A 66 11.89 -2.42 23.31
CA ALA A 66 11.98 -3.56 22.40
C ALA A 66 10.73 -3.64 21.48
N GLY A 67 9.57 -3.19 21.97
CA GLY A 67 8.33 -3.10 21.20
C GLY A 67 8.46 -2.11 20.04
N ASP A 68 9.08 -0.95 20.25
CA ASP A 68 9.33 0.05 19.19
C ASP A 68 10.20 -0.55 18.09
N ILE A 69 11.27 -1.25 18.48
CA ILE A 69 12.17 -1.90 17.51
C ILE A 69 11.44 -2.99 16.74
N ALA A 70 10.65 -3.84 17.43
CA ALA A 70 9.86 -4.87 16.78
C ALA A 70 8.82 -4.27 15.81
N GLY A 71 8.16 -3.17 16.20
CA GLY A 71 7.22 -2.44 15.35
C GLY A 71 7.89 -1.86 14.11
N ILE A 72 9.05 -1.23 14.26
CA ILE A 72 9.83 -0.69 13.15
C ILE A 72 10.26 -1.79 12.18
N LEU A 73 10.78 -2.91 12.71
CA LEU A 73 11.20 -4.04 11.88
C LEU A 73 10.01 -4.70 11.18
N ALA A 74 8.90 -4.93 11.88
CA ALA A 74 7.69 -5.51 11.30
C ALA A 74 7.15 -4.61 10.18
N THR A 75 7.05 -3.30 10.43
CA THR A 75 6.58 -2.34 9.43
C THR A 75 7.53 -2.26 8.24
N GLY A 76 8.84 -2.10 8.49
CA GLY A 76 9.84 -1.94 7.44
C GLY A 76 9.99 -3.21 6.59
N VAL A 77 10.14 -4.37 7.23
CA VAL A 77 10.42 -5.64 6.50
C VAL A 77 9.16 -6.25 5.92
N LEU A 78 8.07 -6.39 6.72
CA LEU A 78 6.86 -7.09 6.26
C LEU A 78 5.96 -6.16 5.45
N VAL A 79 5.58 -4.99 5.99
CA VAL A 79 4.59 -4.13 5.33
C VAL A 79 5.21 -3.41 4.14
N ILE A 80 6.35 -2.76 4.34
CA ILE A 80 6.98 -1.98 3.27
C ILE A 80 7.80 -2.90 2.35
N GLY A 81 8.76 -3.64 2.90
CA GLY A 81 9.68 -4.47 2.14
C GLY A 81 8.97 -5.55 1.32
N LEU A 82 8.35 -6.52 1.99
CA LEU A 82 7.72 -7.66 1.32
C LEU A 82 6.58 -7.24 0.39
N THR A 83 5.72 -6.33 0.83
CA THR A 83 4.62 -5.82 -0.02
C THR A 83 5.15 -5.20 -1.30
N ASN A 84 6.17 -4.35 -1.22
CA ASN A 84 6.70 -3.68 -2.42
C ASN A 84 7.49 -4.63 -3.31
N VAL A 85 8.24 -5.59 -2.76
CA VAL A 85 8.89 -6.62 -3.58
C VAL A 85 7.85 -7.40 -4.38
N LEU A 86 6.81 -7.90 -3.73
CA LEU A 86 5.73 -8.64 -4.40
C LEU A 86 5.00 -7.78 -5.44
N LEU A 87 4.70 -6.52 -5.09
CA LEU A 87 4.03 -5.57 -5.97
C LEU A 87 4.85 -5.30 -7.23
N PHE A 88 6.10 -4.90 -7.09
CA PHE A 88 6.93 -4.48 -8.22
C PHE A 88 7.41 -5.66 -9.07
N VAL A 89 7.68 -6.82 -8.46
CA VAL A 89 7.97 -8.04 -9.22
C VAL A 89 6.72 -8.49 -9.98
N GLY A 90 5.55 -8.52 -9.33
CA GLY A 90 4.28 -8.85 -9.99
C GLY A 90 3.93 -7.89 -11.13
N GLN A 91 4.24 -6.61 -10.97
CA GLN A 91 3.98 -5.57 -11.98
C GLN A 91 4.81 -5.73 -13.27
N GLN A 92 5.88 -6.52 -13.26
CA GLN A 92 6.61 -6.84 -14.49
C GLN A 92 5.78 -7.67 -15.46
N TYR A 93 4.90 -8.51 -14.95
CA TYR A 93 4.10 -9.48 -15.70
C TYR A 93 2.73 -8.96 -16.14
N VAL A 94 2.33 -7.77 -15.69
CA VAL A 94 1.00 -7.21 -15.97
C VAL A 94 1.10 -5.73 -16.37
N THR A 95 0.00 -5.20 -16.90
CA THR A 95 -0.13 -3.77 -17.15
C THR A 95 -0.34 -3.00 -15.84
N SER A 96 -0.04 -1.70 -15.84
CA SER A 96 -0.30 -0.83 -14.67
C SER A 96 -1.78 -0.81 -14.27
N GLY A 97 -2.70 -0.92 -15.23
CA GLY A 97 -4.13 -1.02 -14.97
C GLY A 97 -4.50 -2.29 -14.21
N VAL A 98 -4.02 -3.45 -14.65
CA VAL A 98 -4.23 -4.73 -13.93
C VAL A 98 -3.65 -4.66 -12.52
N ALA A 99 -2.43 -4.13 -12.38
CA ALA A 99 -1.80 -3.97 -11.07
C ALA A 99 -2.64 -3.08 -10.14
N ALA A 100 -3.17 -1.96 -10.65
CA ALA A 100 -4.03 -1.07 -9.88
C ALA A 100 -5.34 -1.74 -9.44
N VAL A 101 -5.99 -2.52 -10.34
CA VAL A 101 -7.22 -3.27 -10.01
C VAL A 101 -6.96 -4.29 -8.91
N VAL A 102 -5.93 -5.13 -9.05
CA VAL A 102 -5.63 -6.16 -8.05
C VAL A 102 -5.26 -5.53 -6.71
N PHE A 103 -4.44 -4.47 -6.71
CA PHE A 103 -4.03 -3.81 -5.48
C PHE A 103 -5.16 -2.98 -4.85
N SER A 104 -6.21 -2.61 -5.61
CA SER A 104 -7.41 -1.96 -5.08
C SER A 104 -8.28 -2.88 -4.21
N LEU A 105 -7.95 -4.17 -4.12
CA LEU A 105 -8.51 -5.07 -3.10
C LEU A 105 -8.04 -4.74 -1.68
N ASN A 106 -6.92 -4.02 -1.52
CA ASN A 106 -6.38 -3.66 -0.21
C ASN A 106 -7.39 -2.96 0.71
N PRO A 107 -8.14 -1.91 0.27
CA PRO A 107 -9.19 -1.30 1.08
C PRO A 107 -10.33 -2.25 1.50
N ILE A 108 -10.50 -3.36 0.79
CA ILE A 108 -11.49 -4.40 1.13
C ILE A 108 -10.89 -5.42 2.10
N LEU A 109 -9.66 -5.87 1.84
CA LEU A 109 -8.97 -6.85 2.67
C LEU A 109 -8.66 -6.31 4.06
N THR A 110 -8.28 -5.04 4.17
CA THR A 110 -7.92 -4.42 5.46
C THR A 110 -9.05 -4.50 6.49
N PRO A 111 -10.29 -4.05 6.23
CA PRO A 111 -11.37 -4.18 7.22
C PRO A 111 -11.83 -5.62 7.42
N VAL A 112 -11.69 -6.51 6.43
CA VAL A 112 -11.97 -7.94 6.61
C VAL A 112 -10.99 -8.54 7.62
N PHE A 113 -9.69 -8.29 7.46
CA PHE A 113 -8.69 -8.74 8.43
C PHE A 113 -8.84 -8.05 9.80
N ALA A 114 -9.20 -6.77 9.83
CA ALA A 114 -9.47 -6.05 11.06
C ALA A 114 -10.66 -6.67 11.82
N ALA A 115 -11.74 -7.01 11.14
CA ALA A 115 -12.91 -7.65 11.75
C ALA A 115 -12.58 -9.03 12.31
N VAL A 116 -11.68 -9.79 11.67
CA VAL A 116 -11.26 -11.12 12.14
C VAL A 116 -10.24 -11.02 13.28
N LEU A 117 -9.28 -10.10 13.19
CA LEU A 117 -8.13 -10.04 14.10
C LEU A 117 -8.32 -9.10 15.29
N LEU A 118 -9.15 -8.04 15.15
CA LEU A 118 -9.35 -7.01 16.18
C LEU A 118 -10.70 -7.08 16.87
N SER A 119 -11.61 -7.96 16.47
CA SER A 119 -12.93 -8.23 17.10
C SER A 119 -13.86 -7.01 17.31
N GLU A 120 -13.35 -5.79 17.22
CA GLU A 120 -14.06 -4.54 17.51
C GLU A 120 -14.53 -3.80 16.26
N ASP A 121 -13.90 -4.02 15.12
CA ASP A 121 -14.19 -3.32 13.88
C ASP A 121 -15.26 -4.07 13.06
N ARG A 122 -16.52 -3.67 13.24
CA ARG A 122 -17.60 -4.15 12.37
C ARG A 122 -17.69 -3.27 11.13
N LEU A 123 -17.44 -3.87 9.96
CA LEU A 123 -17.69 -3.22 8.69
C LEU A 123 -19.18 -2.89 8.58
N SER A 124 -19.52 -1.61 8.44
CA SER A 124 -20.92 -1.22 8.21
C SER A 124 -21.36 -1.63 6.81
N ALA A 125 -22.64 -1.97 6.65
CA ALA A 125 -23.20 -2.32 5.33
C ALA A 125 -22.99 -1.20 4.28
N ARG A 126 -23.05 0.06 4.72
CA ARG A 126 -22.75 1.22 3.84
C ARG A 126 -21.28 1.25 3.42
N GLY A 127 -20.36 0.97 4.34
CA GLY A 127 -18.93 0.85 4.05
C GLY A 127 -18.64 -0.27 3.06
N ALA A 128 -19.22 -1.46 3.29
CA ALA A 128 -19.10 -2.60 2.37
C ALA A 128 -19.63 -2.26 0.96
N ALA A 129 -20.80 -1.66 0.87
CA ALA A 129 -21.38 -1.23 -0.41
C ALA A 129 -20.47 -0.21 -1.13
N GLY A 130 -19.90 0.77 -0.38
CA GLY A 130 -18.96 1.75 -0.94
C GLY A 130 -17.68 1.11 -1.48
N MET A 131 -17.14 0.10 -0.79
CA MET A 131 -15.96 -0.65 -1.25
C MET A 131 -16.24 -1.44 -2.53
N VAL A 132 -17.39 -2.12 -2.60
CA VAL A 132 -17.81 -2.85 -3.81
C VAL A 132 -17.99 -1.90 -4.99
N LEU A 133 -18.68 -0.77 -4.78
CA LEU A 133 -18.83 0.27 -5.81
C LEU A 133 -17.49 0.84 -6.28
N GLY A 134 -16.56 1.08 -5.33
CA GLY A 134 -15.22 1.54 -5.64
C GLY A 134 -14.44 0.52 -6.49
N LEU A 135 -14.51 -0.77 -6.14
CA LEU A 135 -13.86 -1.84 -6.89
C LEU A 135 -14.43 -1.96 -8.33
N ILE A 136 -15.76 -1.89 -8.47
CA ILE A 136 -16.41 -1.88 -9.78
C ILE A 136 -15.92 -0.66 -10.59
N GLY A 137 -15.89 0.53 -9.97
CA GLY A 137 -15.39 1.74 -10.61
C GLY A 137 -13.95 1.60 -11.10
N VAL A 138 -13.06 1.06 -10.28
CA VAL A 138 -11.66 0.80 -10.68
C VAL A 138 -11.61 -0.21 -11.84
N GLY A 139 -12.41 -1.27 -11.79
CA GLY A 139 -12.49 -2.26 -12.87
C GLY A 139 -12.93 -1.65 -14.21
N ILE A 140 -13.94 -0.77 -14.18
CA ILE A 140 -14.42 -0.08 -15.37
C ILE A 140 -13.34 0.86 -15.94
N VAL A 141 -12.72 1.68 -15.09
CA VAL A 141 -11.70 2.66 -15.52
C VAL A 141 -10.43 1.98 -16.04
N ALA A 142 -9.98 0.93 -15.35
CA ALA A 142 -8.79 0.19 -15.75
C ALA A 142 -9.02 -0.65 -17.00
N ASN A 143 -10.27 -1.03 -17.28
CA ASN A 143 -10.67 -1.83 -18.43
C ASN A 143 -9.67 -2.95 -18.77
N PRO A 144 -9.33 -3.84 -17.81
CA PRO A 144 -8.29 -4.83 -18.02
C PRO A 144 -8.72 -5.83 -19.08
N ASP A 145 -7.83 -6.11 -20.03
CA ASP A 145 -8.06 -7.20 -21.00
C ASP A 145 -8.08 -8.55 -20.26
N PRO A 146 -9.18 -9.31 -20.32
CA PRO A 146 -9.26 -10.62 -19.66
C PRO A 146 -8.16 -11.60 -20.10
N SER A 147 -7.73 -11.53 -21.36
CA SER A 147 -6.64 -12.36 -21.88
C SER A 147 -5.31 -12.00 -21.25
N ALA A 148 -5.06 -10.71 -21.00
CA ALA A 148 -3.87 -10.25 -20.31
C ALA A 148 -3.85 -10.65 -18.82
N VAL A 149 -5.03 -10.71 -18.18
CA VAL A 149 -5.16 -11.19 -16.81
C VAL A 149 -4.88 -12.69 -16.72
N LEU A 150 -5.50 -13.48 -17.60
CA LEU A 150 -5.33 -14.95 -17.66
C LEU A 150 -3.91 -15.34 -18.09
N GLY A 151 -3.31 -14.56 -19.00
CA GLY A 151 -1.93 -14.76 -19.46
C GLY A 151 -0.84 -14.21 -18.55
N SER A 152 -1.20 -13.59 -17.42
CA SER A 152 -0.26 -12.91 -16.51
C SER A 152 0.70 -13.85 -15.76
N GLY A 153 0.51 -15.17 -15.84
CA GLY A 153 1.33 -16.15 -15.11
C GLY A 153 1.40 -15.85 -13.61
N LEU A 154 2.58 -15.51 -13.11
CA LEU A 154 2.79 -15.17 -11.69
C LEU A 154 2.39 -13.74 -11.32
N GLY A 155 2.08 -12.87 -12.28
CA GLY A 155 1.84 -11.45 -12.03
C GLY A 155 0.66 -11.18 -11.09
N VAL A 156 -0.53 -11.68 -11.43
CA VAL A 156 -1.73 -11.50 -10.60
C VAL A 156 -1.60 -12.16 -9.22
N PRO A 157 -1.12 -13.42 -9.08
CA PRO A 157 -0.84 -14.01 -7.77
C PRO A 157 0.11 -13.18 -6.89
N LEU A 158 1.21 -12.68 -7.45
CA LEU A 158 2.16 -11.85 -6.71
C LEU A 158 1.53 -10.53 -6.23
N LEU A 159 0.74 -9.88 -7.08
CA LEU A 159 0.02 -8.66 -6.74
C LEU A 159 -1.04 -8.91 -5.67
N PHE A 160 -1.75 -10.04 -5.74
CA PHE A 160 -2.71 -10.42 -4.71
C PHE A 160 -2.02 -10.68 -3.37
N CYS A 161 -0.90 -11.40 -3.36
CA CYS A 161 -0.08 -11.58 -2.16
C CYS A 161 0.41 -10.24 -1.60
N ALA A 162 0.80 -9.28 -2.47
CA ALA A 162 1.17 -7.93 -2.05
C ALA A 162 0.00 -7.21 -1.36
N ALA A 163 -1.21 -7.27 -1.92
CA ALA A 163 -2.40 -6.68 -1.31
C ALA A 163 -2.73 -7.32 0.04
N VAL A 164 -2.65 -8.65 0.15
CA VAL A 164 -2.85 -9.38 1.41
C VAL A 164 -1.80 -8.97 2.45
N THR A 165 -0.53 -8.96 2.09
CA THR A 165 0.56 -8.58 3.01
C THR A 165 0.42 -7.14 3.49
N SER A 166 0.08 -6.22 2.60
CA SER A 166 -0.18 -4.81 2.92
C SER A 166 -1.37 -4.67 3.89
N ALA A 167 -2.48 -5.34 3.61
CA ALA A 167 -3.68 -5.28 4.44
C ALA A 167 -3.46 -5.90 5.83
N LEU A 168 -2.81 -7.07 5.91
CA LEU A 168 -2.44 -7.69 7.18
C LEU A 168 -1.48 -6.81 7.98
N GLY A 169 -0.49 -6.24 7.31
CA GLY A 169 0.47 -5.36 7.95
C GLY A 169 -0.20 -4.12 8.58
N ALA A 170 -1.13 -3.49 7.88
CA ALA A 170 -1.89 -2.36 8.40
C ALA A 170 -2.68 -2.73 9.68
N VAL A 171 -3.27 -3.93 9.72
CA VAL A 171 -4.01 -4.42 10.89
C VAL A 171 -3.06 -4.74 12.05
N VAL A 172 -1.91 -5.35 11.78
CA VAL A 172 -0.90 -5.66 12.82
C VAL A 172 -0.35 -4.39 13.46
N ILE A 173 -0.03 -3.36 12.66
CA ILE A 173 0.42 -2.05 13.17
C ILE A 173 -0.65 -1.45 14.09
N ARG A 174 -1.91 -1.41 13.63
CA ARG A 174 -3.02 -0.88 14.42
C ARG A 174 -3.22 -1.63 15.74
N ARG A 175 -3.04 -2.96 15.74
CA ARG A 175 -3.09 -3.75 16.96
C ARG A 175 -1.96 -3.41 17.93
N ALA A 176 -0.76 -3.17 17.43
CA ALA A 176 0.37 -2.77 18.25
C ALA A 176 0.16 -1.39 18.90
N GLU A 177 -0.41 -0.43 18.17
CA GLU A 177 -0.75 0.91 18.69
C GLU A 177 -1.85 0.85 19.77
N ALA A 178 -2.80 -0.07 19.67
CA ALA A 178 -3.87 -0.24 20.65
C ALA A 178 -3.40 -0.87 21.97
N THR A 179 -2.19 -1.41 22.02
CA THR A 179 -1.60 -2.08 23.20
C THR A 179 -0.59 -1.22 23.95
N ILE A 180 -0.32 0.01 23.48
CA ILE A 180 0.52 1.03 24.13
C ILE A 180 -0.37 2.06 24.83
#